data_85d5ff5ae57ff417b3f368ee78c68627
#
_entry.id   85d5ff5ae57ff417b3f368ee78c68627
#
_cell.length_a   1.000
_cell.length_b   1.000
_cell.length_c   1.000
_cell.angle_alpha   90.00
_cell.angle_beta   90.00
_cell.angle_gamma   90.00
#
_symmetry.space_group_name_H-M   'P 1'
#
loop_
_entity.id
_entity.type
_entity.pdbx_description
1 polymer ?
#
loop_
_entity_poly.entity_id
_entity_poly.type
_entity_poly.pdbx_seq_one_letter_code
_entity_poly.pdbx_strand_id
1 'polypeptide(L)'
;MTDSFFFPEDSSAVWLRRVDARLATHLLKRSAVGANPRVLEIGVWKGAWSAIVLKNVAESTVVGIDPYPDGAKPVRNEMLQQMAALGLLQRFTLHDQVSDLDPSSRFDLIHIDGDHSEEAAWEDLKHADELLAEGGVIVVDDISHKWLPGVASATYRYCGQSDLRMFLLTKAKGYLARKETAAELHRWLYSARHAIPEVRIYRDFQEMADHPYPERSEVLGQPVLLARGDTKGSPLGNSRAQWIARLTARASRLRRAAQRIWQRA
;
A
#
# COMPACT_ATOMS: atom_id res chain seq x y z
N MET A 1 -12.31 -20.53 11.37
CA MET A 1 -11.24 -19.83 12.12
C MET A 1 -11.48 -18.35 11.93
N THR A 2 -11.75 -17.63 13.00
CA THR A 2 -11.86 -16.17 12.97
C THR A 2 -10.49 -15.60 12.59
N ASP A 3 -10.48 -14.71 11.63
CA ASP A 3 -9.28 -14.02 11.18
C ASP A 3 -8.70 -13.17 12.33
N SER A 4 -7.56 -13.58 12.86
CA SER A 4 -6.90 -12.93 14.00
C SER A 4 -6.15 -11.64 13.61
N PHE A 5 -6.25 -11.22 12.36
CA PHE A 5 -5.57 -10.01 11.89
C PHE A 5 -6.20 -8.75 12.49
N PHE A 6 -5.41 -8.01 13.27
CA PHE A 6 -5.85 -6.74 13.80
C PHE A 6 -6.00 -5.71 12.69
N PHE A 7 -7.16 -5.11 12.61
CA PHE A 7 -7.46 -3.98 11.74
C PHE A 7 -8.49 -3.09 12.45
N PRO A 8 -8.29 -1.77 12.55
CA PRO A 8 -9.23 -0.89 13.24
C PRO A 8 -10.65 -1.03 12.69
N GLU A 9 -11.65 -1.16 13.58
CA GLU A 9 -13.06 -1.33 13.17
C GLU A 9 -13.61 -0.07 12.51
N ASP A 10 -13.22 1.10 13.00
CA ASP A 10 -13.57 2.40 12.41
C ASP A 10 -12.58 2.80 11.32
N SER A 11 -12.56 2.01 10.24
CA SER A 11 -11.75 2.30 9.07
C SER A 11 -12.24 3.50 8.25
N SER A 12 -13.39 4.09 8.60
CA SER A 12 -13.91 5.29 7.93
C SER A 12 -13.07 6.54 8.19
N ALA A 13 -12.36 6.57 9.33
CA ALA A 13 -11.41 7.63 9.68
C ALA A 13 -9.98 7.34 9.19
N VAL A 14 -9.75 6.16 8.58
CA VAL A 14 -8.44 5.71 8.13
C VAL A 14 -8.55 5.31 6.67
N TRP A 15 -7.88 6.03 5.81
CA TRP A 15 -7.86 5.80 4.35
C TRP A 15 -7.08 4.53 3.96
N LEU A 16 -6.81 3.67 4.94
CA LEU A 16 -6.03 2.46 4.83
C LEU A 16 -6.89 1.26 4.39
N ARG A 17 -6.36 0.45 3.49
CA ARG A 17 -7.02 -0.77 3.00
C ARG A 17 -6.46 -1.98 3.71
N ARG A 18 -7.36 -2.88 4.15
CA ARG A 18 -6.98 -4.12 4.82
C ARG A 18 -6.04 -4.99 3.98
N VAL A 19 -6.23 -5.00 2.67
CA VAL A 19 -5.35 -5.72 1.73
C VAL A 19 -3.93 -5.17 1.78
N ASP A 20 -3.76 -3.86 1.68
CA ASP A 20 -2.44 -3.23 1.70
C ASP A 20 -1.74 -3.44 3.05
N ALA A 21 -2.48 -3.33 4.15
CA ALA A 21 -1.97 -3.60 5.49
C ALA A 21 -1.47 -5.05 5.63
N ARG A 22 -2.22 -6.03 5.12
CA ARG A 22 -1.81 -7.44 5.13
C ARG A 22 -0.62 -7.71 4.23
N LEU A 23 -0.60 -7.18 3.02
CA LEU A 23 0.53 -7.32 2.10
C LEU A 23 1.80 -6.75 2.73
N ALA A 24 1.74 -5.55 3.32
CA ALA A 24 2.88 -4.95 4.01
C ALA A 24 3.38 -5.83 5.16
N THR A 25 2.48 -6.37 5.99
CA THR A 25 2.88 -7.26 7.10
C THR A 25 3.44 -8.61 6.62
N HIS A 26 2.96 -9.16 5.52
CA HIS A 26 3.54 -10.38 4.91
C HIS A 26 4.93 -10.11 4.35
N LEU A 27 5.10 -9.00 3.64
CA LEU A 27 6.38 -8.59 3.09
C LEU A 27 7.39 -8.31 4.21
N LEU A 28 6.98 -7.59 5.27
CA LEU A 28 7.84 -7.34 6.42
C LEU A 28 8.33 -8.64 7.06
N LYS A 29 7.44 -9.61 7.31
CA LYS A 29 7.81 -10.93 7.85
C LYS A 29 8.75 -11.71 6.93
N ARG A 30 8.70 -11.45 5.63
CA ARG A 30 9.55 -12.11 4.63
C ARG A 30 10.90 -11.43 4.47
N SER A 31 10.94 -10.08 4.52
CA SER A 31 12.14 -9.27 4.26
C SER A 31 12.99 -9.02 5.50
N ALA A 32 12.40 -9.09 6.70
CA ALA A 32 13.13 -8.81 7.93
C ALA A 32 14.32 -9.77 8.13
N VAL A 33 15.47 -9.17 8.36
CA VAL A 33 16.69 -9.90 8.68
C VAL A 33 16.78 -10.05 10.20
N GLY A 34 16.26 -11.17 10.71
CA GLY A 34 16.27 -11.46 12.16
C GLY A 34 14.89 -11.44 12.82
N ALA A 35 14.87 -11.54 14.16
CA ALA A 35 13.64 -11.71 14.93
C ALA A 35 12.87 -10.40 15.20
N ASN A 36 13.52 -9.24 15.08
CA ASN A 36 13.00 -7.94 15.51
C ASN A 36 12.88 -6.96 14.31
N PRO A 37 11.84 -7.07 13.51
CA PRO A 37 11.66 -6.19 12.33
C PRO A 37 11.60 -4.72 12.73
N ARG A 38 12.36 -3.88 12.03
CA ARG A 38 12.40 -2.43 12.21
C ARG A 38 11.64 -1.75 11.08
N VAL A 39 10.74 -0.88 11.43
CA VAL A 39 9.86 -0.21 10.48
C VAL A 39 9.96 1.30 10.66
N LEU A 40 9.99 2.02 9.54
CA LEU A 40 9.88 3.48 9.50
C LEU A 40 8.53 3.84 8.84
N GLU A 41 7.80 4.78 9.43
CA GLU A 41 6.63 5.42 8.83
C GLU A 41 6.88 6.92 8.70
N ILE A 42 6.89 7.44 7.48
CA ILE A 42 6.95 8.88 7.19
C ILE A 42 5.52 9.35 6.90
N GLY A 43 4.99 10.24 7.76
CA GLY A 43 3.58 10.59 7.79
C GLY A 43 2.77 9.62 8.67
N VAL A 44 2.69 9.91 9.97
CA VAL A 44 2.02 9.02 10.96
C VAL A 44 0.55 9.37 11.13
N TRP A 45 0.23 10.66 11.12
CA TRP A 45 -1.12 11.19 11.35
C TRP A 45 -1.78 10.57 12.59
N LYS A 46 -2.80 9.70 12.40
CA LYS A 46 -3.51 9.01 13.50
C LYS A 46 -2.88 7.68 13.92
N GLY A 47 -1.74 7.29 13.36
CA GLY A 47 -0.97 6.11 13.74
C GLY A 47 -1.61 4.77 13.42
N ALA A 48 -2.61 4.73 12.55
CA ALA A 48 -3.35 3.52 12.26
C ALA A 48 -2.48 2.44 11.61
N TRP A 49 -1.61 2.83 10.67
CA TRP A 49 -0.72 1.89 9.99
C TRP A 49 0.34 1.34 10.97
N SER A 50 0.97 2.20 11.76
CA SER A 50 1.89 1.80 12.83
C SER A 50 1.24 0.82 13.81
N ALA A 51 0.00 1.09 14.25
CA ALA A 51 -0.73 0.20 15.15
C ALA A 51 -0.99 -1.17 14.51
N ILE A 52 -1.34 -1.21 13.22
CA ILE A 52 -1.54 -2.47 12.49
C ILE A 52 -0.25 -3.28 12.43
N VAL A 53 0.87 -2.67 12.09
CA VAL A 53 2.17 -3.35 12.06
C VAL A 53 2.50 -3.93 13.42
N LEU A 54 2.48 -3.11 14.47
CA LEU A 54 2.83 -3.50 15.84
C LEU A 54 1.93 -4.61 16.41
N LYS A 55 0.65 -4.65 16.02
CA LYS A 55 -0.30 -5.69 16.47
C LYS A 55 -0.16 -7.00 15.68
N ASN A 56 0.23 -6.94 14.42
CA ASN A 56 0.24 -8.13 13.55
C ASN A 56 1.63 -8.72 13.33
N VAL A 57 2.69 -7.99 13.67
CA VAL A 57 4.08 -8.45 13.58
C VAL A 57 4.70 -8.38 14.97
N ALA A 58 4.79 -9.54 15.61
CA ALA A 58 5.41 -9.65 16.92
C ALA A 58 6.86 -9.15 16.87
N GLU A 59 7.34 -8.60 17.99
CA GLU A 59 8.71 -8.09 18.16
C GLU A 59 9.12 -6.96 17.19
N SER A 60 8.22 -6.51 16.31
CA SER A 60 8.51 -5.34 15.47
C SER A 60 8.59 -4.06 16.29
N THR A 61 9.45 -3.14 15.86
CA THR A 61 9.49 -1.77 16.35
C THR A 61 9.15 -0.82 15.20
N VAL A 62 8.47 0.28 15.53
CA VAL A 62 8.13 1.31 14.55
C VAL A 62 8.70 2.65 15.01
N VAL A 63 9.40 3.30 14.10
CA VAL A 63 9.77 4.70 14.20
C VAL A 63 8.84 5.49 13.29
N GLY A 64 8.12 6.45 13.84
CA GLY A 64 7.25 7.37 13.11
C GLY A 64 7.92 8.73 12.94
N ILE A 65 7.74 9.33 11.79
CA ILE A 65 8.12 10.72 11.49
C ILE A 65 6.88 11.49 11.14
N ASP A 66 6.56 12.51 11.93
CA ASP A 66 5.46 13.45 11.61
C ASP A 66 5.68 14.76 12.39
N PRO A 67 5.81 15.89 11.72
CA PRO A 67 6.07 17.17 12.37
C PRO A 67 4.89 17.71 13.20
N TYR A 68 3.67 17.23 12.94
CA TYR A 68 2.44 17.69 13.60
C TYR A 68 2.44 19.21 13.82
N PRO A 69 2.29 20.03 12.78
CA PRO A 69 2.28 21.48 12.91
C PRO A 69 1.25 21.92 13.96
N ASP A 70 1.33 23.14 14.47
CA ASP A 70 0.57 23.60 15.66
C ASP A 70 -0.93 23.24 15.64
N GLY A 71 -1.58 23.31 14.47
CA GLY A 71 -2.98 22.89 14.31
C GLY A 71 -3.23 21.38 14.43
N ALA A 72 -2.20 20.54 14.31
CA ALA A 72 -2.28 19.09 14.37
C ALA A 72 -1.81 18.49 15.71
N LYS A 73 -1.35 19.31 16.66
CA LYS A 73 -0.96 18.83 18.01
C LYS A 73 -2.05 18.03 18.74
N PRO A 74 -3.36 18.37 18.64
CA PRO A 74 -4.43 17.54 19.20
C PRO A 74 -4.45 16.12 18.61
N VAL A 75 -4.23 15.99 17.29
CA VAL A 75 -4.17 14.69 16.58
C VAL A 75 -2.99 13.85 17.09
N ARG A 76 -1.81 14.47 17.26
CA ARG A 76 -0.64 13.81 17.86
C ARG A 76 -0.94 13.24 19.26
N ASN A 77 -1.57 14.05 20.10
CA ASN A 77 -1.89 13.63 21.46
C ASN A 77 -2.92 12.49 21.48
N GLU A 78 -3.94 12.55 20.65
CA GLU A 78 -4.94 11.49 20.47
C GLU A 78 -4.28 10.20 19.97
N MET A 79 -3.40 10.29 18.98
CA MET A 79 -2.64 9.15 18.47
C MET A 79 -1.81 8.50 19.57
N LEU A 80 -1.04 9.27 20.37
CA LEU A 80 -0.24 8.72 21.45
C LEU A 80 -1.10 8.06 22.55
N GLN A 81 -2.27 8.63 22.86
CA GLN A 81 -3.22 8.03 23.80
C GLN A 81 -3.76 6.69 23.27
N GLN A 82 -4.08 6.61 21.97
CA GLN A 82 -4.52 5.37 21.35
C GLN A 82 -3.42 4.31 21.35
N MET A 83 -2.17 4.69 21.04
CA MET A 83 -1.01 3.78 21.10
C MET A 83 -0.79 3.27 22.55
N ALA A 84 -0.95 4.14 23.56
CA ALA A 84 -0.88 3.76 24.97
C ALA A 84 -1.99 2.77 25.34
N ALA A 85 -3.23 3.06 24.97
CA ALA A 85 -4.39 2.19 25.24
C ALA A 85 -4.25 0.81 24.59
N LEU A 86 -3.57 0.72 23.46
CA LEU A 86 -3.26 -0.53 22.75
C LEU A 86 -2.01 -1.25 23.35
N GLY A 87 -1.28 -0.63 24.28
CA GLY A 87 -0.04 -1.17 24.86
C GLY A 87 1.14 -1.18 23.90
N LEU A 88 1.21 -0.22 22.98
CA LEU A 88 2.17 -0.21 21.86
C LEU A 88 3.33 0.77 22.03
N LEU A 89 3.25 1.73 22.96
CA LEU A 89 4.25 2.80 23.15
C LEU A 89 5.68 2.30 23.38
N GLN A 90 5.85 1.11 23.99
CA GLN A 90 7.19 0.56 24.23
C GLN A 90 7.92 0.15 22.95
N ARG A 91 7.18 -0.01 21.85
CA ARG A 91 7.70 -0.41 20.55
C ARG A 91 7.48 0.63 19.47
N PHE A 92 7.04 1.84 19.86
CA PHE A 92 6.78 2.97 18.99
C PHE A 92 7.58 4.19 19.44
N THR A 93 8.36 4.79 18.55
CA THR A 93 9.08 6.05 18.78
C THR A 93 8.61 7.06 17.75
N LEU A 94 8.41 8.31 18.15
CA LEU A 94 7.98 9.39 17.26
C LEU A 94 9.04 10.49 17.22
N HIS A 95 9.41 10.92 16.04
CA HIS A 95 10.27 12.07 15.77
C HIS A 95 9.54 13.09 14.88
N ASP A 96 10.00 14.35 14.92
CA ASP A 96 9.41 15.41 14.13
C ASP A 96 9.93 15.41 12.68
N GLN A 97 11.18 14.94 12.46
CA GLN A 97 11.81 14.95 11.14
C GLN A 97 12.82 13.79 10.98
N VAL A 98 13.10 13.43 9.72
CA VAL A 98 14.02 12.32 9.40
C VAL A 98 15.45 12.61 9.89
N SER A 99 15.88 13.87 9.91
CA SER A 99 17.19 14.27 10.42
C SER A 99 17.40 14.01 11.91
N ASP A 100 16.35 13.69 12.67
CA ASP A 100 16.44 13.28 14.08
C ASP A 100 16.90 11.83 14.23
N LEU A 101 16.93 11.08 13.14
CA LEU A 101 17.35 9.68 13.14
C LEU A 101 18.88 9.56 13.09
N ASP A 102 19.39 8.49 13.70
CA ASP A 102 20.76 8.07 13.45
C ASP A 102 20.93 7.67 11.96
N PRO A 103 21.83 8.30 11.21
CA PRO A 103 22.06 8.00 9.80
C PRO A 103 22.47 6.54 9.53
N SER A 104 22.99 5.84 10.54
CA SER A 104 23.31 4.40 10.45
C SER A 104 22.09 3.50 10.62
N SER A 105 20.94 4.04 11.00
CA SER A 105 19.70 3.28 11.14
C SER A 105 19.33 2.58 9.84
N ARG A 106 18.81 1.35 9.95
CA ARG A 106 18.28 0.60 8.80
C ARG A 106 16.93 0.01 9.15
N PHE A 107 16.02 0.01 8.16
CA PHE A 107 14.64 -0.43 8.33
C PHE A 107 14.29 -1.51 7.31
N ASP A 108 13.66 -2.57 7.78
CA ASP A 108 13.20 -3.69 6.94
C ASP A 108 11.99 -3.31 6.08
N LEU A 109 11.19 -2.37 6.57
CA LEU A 109 10.09 -1.79 5.80
C LEU A 109 9.97 -0.30 6.09
N ILE A 110 9.82 0.50 5.04
CA ILE A 110 9.59 1.94 5.13
C ILE A 110 8.26 2.26 4.44
N HIS A 111 7.32 2.87 5.17
CA HIS A 111 6.05 3.36 4.65
C HIS A 111 6.13 4.87 4.45
N ILE A 112 5.87 5.34 3.25
CA ILE A 112 5.85 6.76 2.88
C ILE A 112 4.39 7.17 2.67
N ASP A 113 3.90 8.06 3.54
CA ASP A 113 2.54 8.61 3.53
C ASP A 113 2.59 10.05 4.09
N GLY A 114 3.62 10.82 3.68
CA GLY A 114 3.90 12.18 4.12
C GLY A 114 3.14 13.24 3.35
N ASP A 115 3.82 14.32 3.00
CA ASP A 115 3.28 15.35 2.09
C ASP A 115 3.23 14.82 0.66
N HIS A 116 2.12 15.07 -0.04
CA HIS A 116 1.85 14.50 -1.36
C HIS A 116 2.33 15.39 -2.53
N SER A 117 3.10 16.46 -2.24
CA SER A 117 3.78 17.22 -3.29
C SER A 117 4.87 16.39 -3.96
N GLU A 118 5.21 16.71 -5.21
CA GLU A 118 6.26 15.99 -5.93
C GLU A 118 7.62 16.13 -5.25
N GLU A 119 7.92 17.32 -4.74
CA GLU A 119 9.17 17.63 -4.06
C GLU A 119 9.32 16.85 -2.75
N ALA A 120 8.28 16.85 -1.90
CA ALA A 120 8.33 16.14 -0.63
C ALA A 120 8.40 14.62 -0.85
N ALA A 121 7.58 14.08 -1.74
CA ALA A 121 7.63 12.65 -2.08
C ALA A 121 9.00 12.23 -2.64
N TRP A 122 9.68 13.11 -3.37
CA TRP A 122 11.04 12.88 -3.84
C TRP A 122 12.06 12.82 -2.70
N GLU A 123 12.01 13.77 -1.76
CA GLU A 123 12.91 13.78 -0.59
C GLU A 123 12.63 12.59 0.34
N ASP A 124 11.36 12.24 0.56
CA ASP A 124 11.00 11.06 1.34
C ASP A 124 11.55 9.77 0.71
N LEU A 125 11.52 9.65 -0.62
CA LEU A 125 12.12 8.51 -1.33
C LEU A 125 13.64 8.46 -1.19
N LYS A 126 14.33 9.59 -1.20
CA LYS A 126 15.79 9.65 -0.94
C LYS A 126 16.11 9.16 0.46
N HIS A 127 15.44 9.70 1.47
CA HIS A 127 15.62 9.27 2.86
C HIS A 127 15.31 7.78 3.02
N ALA A 128 14.22 7.30 2.40
CA ALA A 128 13.85 5.91 2.45
C ALA A 128 14.90 4.99 1.79
N ASP A 129 15.47 5.38 0.64
CA ASP A 129 16.52 4.60 -0.03
C ASP A 129 17.81 4.53 0.81
N GLU A 130 18.21 5.64 1.44
CA GLU A 130 19.38 5.70 2.32
C GLU A 130 19.21 4.85 3.60
N LEU A 131 18.00 4.81 4.15
CA LEU A 131 17.68 4.10 5.40
C LEU A 131 17.18 2.66 5.18
N LEU A 132 17.03 2.21 3.93
CA LEU A 132 16.54 0.86 3.61
C LEU A 132 17.57 -0.20 3.98
N ALA A 133 17.16 -1.21 4.74
CA ALA A 133 17.97 -2.38 5.03
C ALA A 133 18.20 -3.21 3.75
N GLU A 134 19.22 -4.07 3.77
CA GLU A 134 19.39 -5.09 2.74
C GLU A 134 18.17 -6.03 2.74
N GLY A 135 17.58 -6.27 1.57
CA GLY A 135 16.34 -7.05 1.45
C GLY A 135 15.07 -6.31 1.87
N GLY A 136 15.18 -5.04 2.29
CA GLY A 136 14.04 -4.24 2.75
C GLY A 136 13.08 -3.80 1.63
N VAL A 137 11.91 -3.31 2.05
CA VAL A 137 10.81 -2.88 1.18
C VAL A 137 10.39 -1.44 1.51
N ILE A 138 10.21 -0.62 0.49
CA ILE A 138 9.55 0.69 0.59
C ILE A 138 8.12 0.55 0.08
N VAL A 139 7.16 1.10 0.82
CA VAL A 139 5.74 1.16 0.47
C VAL A 139 5.36 2.63 0.33
N VAL A 140 5.00 3.05 -0.86
CA VAL A 140 4.59 4.43 -1.17
C VAL A 140 3.07 4.47 -1.25
N ASP A 141 2.41 5.28 -0.40
CA ASP A 141 0.97 5.47 -0.45
C ASP A 141 0.57 6.44 -1.56
N ASP A 142 -0.70 6.42 -1.89
CA ASP A 142 -1.38 7.31 -2.85
C ASP A 142 -0.75 7.40 -4.26
N ILE A 143 0.10 6.45 -4.65
CA ILE A 143 0.77 6.44 -5.96
C ILE A 143 -0.22 6.45 -7.15
N SER A 144 -1.43 5.94 -6.96
CA SER A 144 -2.47 5.92 -7.99
C SER A 144 -3.61 6.91 -7.71
N HIS A 145 -3.40 7.84 -6.78
CA HIS A 145 -4.43 8.79 -6.39
C HIS A 145 -4.57 9.92 -7.42
N LYS A 146 -5.74 10.05 -8.01
CA LYS A 146 -5.99 10.96 -9.15
C LYS A 146 -5.80 12.45 -8.84
N TRP A 147 -5.85 12.85 -7.57
CA TRP A 147 -5.66 14.23 -7.12
C TRP A 147 -4.23 14.53 -6.64
N LEU A 148 -3.38 13.49 -6.53
CA LEU A 148 -2.03 13.56 -5.97
C LEU A 148 -0.99 13.04 -6.99
N PRO A 149 -0.96 13.56 -8.23
CA PRO A 149 -0.09 13.05 -9.29
C PRO A 149 1.41 13.24 -8.98
N GLY A 150 1.76 14.15 -8.04
CA GLY A 150 3.12 14.41 -7.61
C GLY A 150 3.80 13.16 -7.04
N VAL A 151 3.07 12.37 -6.24
CA VAL A 151 3.58 11.12 -5.65
C VAL A 151 3.99 10.12 -6.75
N ALA A 152 3.13 9.92 -7.75
CA ALA A 152 3.44 9.05 -8.89
C ALA A 152 4.65 9.56 -9.68
N SER A 153 4.67 10.87 -9.98
CA SER A 153 5.76 11.53 -10.72
C SER A 153 7.09 11.32 -10.02
N ALA A 154 7.17 11.66 -8.72
CA ALA A 154 8.37 11.48 -7.91
C ALA A 154 8.82 10.01 -7.88
N THR A 155 7.89 9.09 -7.65
CA THR A 155 8.21 7.67 -7.52
C THR A 155 8.78 7.09 -8.82
N TYR A 156 8.14 7.33 -9.96
CA TYR A 156 8.64 6.81 -11.24
C TYR A 156 9.96 7.44 -11.66
N ARG A 157 10.14 8.74 -11.43
CA ARG A 157 11.42 9.43 -11.70
C ARG A 157 12.53 8.88 -10.82
N TYR A 158 12.26 8.70 -9.51
CA TYR A 158 13.25 8.18 -8.57
C TYR A 158 13.68 6.75 -8.94
N CYS A 159 12.74 5.87 -9.24
CA CYS A 159 13.04 4.53 -9.73
C CYS A 159 13.88 4.54 -11.03
N GLY A 160 13.71 5.54 -11.88
CA GLY A 160 14.50 5.71 -13.11
C GLY A 160 15.95 6.13 -12.89
N GLN A 161 16.27 6.69 -11.71
CA GLN A 161 17.60 7.24 -11.37
C GLN A 161 18.31 6.48 -10.26
N SER A 162 17.64 5.53 -9.61
CA SER A 162 18.15 4.73 -8.48
C SER A 162 18.18 3.24 -8.82
N ASP A 163 18.59 2.43 -7.85
CA ASP A 163 18.47 0.97 -7.92
C ASP A 163 17.11 0.42 -7.44
N LEU A 164 16.21 1.28 -7.01
CA LEU A 164 14.88 0.87 -6.60
C LEU A 164 14.01 0.47 -7.80
N ARG A 165 13.28 -0.62 -7.65
CA ARG A 165 12.34 -1.11 -8.67
C ARG A 165 10.99 -1.42 -8.03
N MET A 166 9.93 -1.03 -8.71
CA MET A 166 8.58 -1.41 -8.34
C MET A 166 8.34 -2.88 -8.71
N PHE A 167 7.85 -3.68 -7.77
CA PHE A 167 7.54 -5.09 -8.00
C PHE A 167 6.06 -5.41 -7.76
N LEU A 168 5.33 -4.53 -7.09
CA LEU A 168 3.91 -4.68 -6.80
C LEU A 168 3.23 -3.31 -6.80
N LEU A 169 2.07 -3.22 -7.41
CA LEU A 169 1.21 -2.04 -7.41
C LEU A 169 -0.20 -2.47 -7.01
N THR A 170 -0.74 -1.85 -5.97
CA THR A 170 -2.15 -1.99 -5.59
C THR A 170 -2.95 -0.79 -6.09
N LYS A 171 -4.22 -0.72 -5.71
CA LYS A 171 -5.06 0.44 -6.04
C LYS A 171 -4.58 1.74 -5.39
N ALA A 172 -3.84 1.66 -4.27
CA ALA A 172 -3.36 2.83 -3.54
C ALA A 172 -1.84 2.88 -3.45
N LYS A 173 -1.17 1.74 -3.29
CA LYS A 173 0.22 1.67 -2.88
C LYS A 173 1.13 1.05 -3.94
N GLY A 174 2.31 1.67 -4.12
CA GLY A 174 3.44 1.09 -4.85
C GLY A 174 4.44 0.45 -3.87
N TYR A 175 4.95 -0.72 -4.22
CA TYR A 175 5.91 -1.46 -3.41
C TYR A 175 7.23 -1.56 -4.16
N LEU A 176 8.27 -1.02 -3.56
CA LEU A 176 9.60 -0.88 -4.13
C LEU A 176 10.61 -1.68 -3.31
N ALA A 177 11.64 -2.17 -3.96
CA ALA A 177 12.84 -2.72 -3.33
C ALA A 177 14.03 -2.53 -4.27
N ARG A 178 15.24 -2.78 -3.79
CA ARG A 178 16.41 -2.83 -4.67
C ARG A 178 16.21 -3.92 -5.73
N LYS A 179 16.79 -3.75 -6.90
CA LYS A 179 16.51 -4.52 -8.12
C LYS A 179 16.48 -6.03 -7.92
N GLU A 180 17.48 -6.60 -7.26
CA GLU A 180 17.57 -8.04 -7.01
C GLU A 180 16.46 -8.50 -6.05
N THR A 181 16.25 -7.77 -4.97
CA THR A 181 15.21 -8.02 -3.98
C THR A 181 13.82 -7.87 -4.61
N ALA A 182 13.60 -6.86 -5.43
CA ALA A 182 12.33 -6.67 -6.15
C ALA A 182 12.00 -7.86 -7.04
N ALA A 183 12.99 -8.37 -7.78
CA ALA A 183 12.82 -9.56 -8.62
C ALA A 183 12.54 -10.82 -7.80
N GLU A 184 13.19 -10.98 -6.63
CA GLU A 184 12.94 -12.09 -5.72
C GLU A 184 11.54 -12.02 -5.11
N LEU A 185 11.14 -10.86 -4.59
CA LEU A 185 9.83 -10.65 -3.97
C LEU A 185 8.70 -10.82 -4.99
N HIS A 186 8.89 -10.35 -6.22
CA HIS A 186 7.96 -10.57 -7.32
C HIS A 186 7.75 -12.08 -7.55
N ARG A 187 8.83 -12.87 -7.71
CA ARG A 187 8.74 -14.33 -7.91
C ARG A 187 8.10 -15.03 -6.71
N TRP A 188 8.45 -14.62 -5.50
CA TRP A 188 7.89 -15.18 -4.28
C TRP A 188 6.38 -14.91 -4.18
N LEU A 189 5.93 -13.67 -4.35
CA LEU A 189 4.50 -13.34 -4.36
C LEU A 189 3.77 -14.15 -5.43
N TYR A 190 4.33 -14.26 -6.62
CA TYR A 190 3.74 -15.05 -7.70
C TYR A 190 3.60 -16.53 -7.31
N SER A 191 4.59 -17.13 -6.67
CA SER A 191 4.53 -18.52 -6.21
C SER A 191 3.59 -18.71 -5.02
N ALA A 192 3.55 -17.74 -4.10
CA ALA A 192 2.71 -17.77 -2.89
C ALA A 192 1.23 -17.43 -3.14
N ARG A 193 0.86 -17.04 -4.36
CA ARG A 193 -0.49 -16.56 -4.73
C ARG A 193 -1.66 -17.47 -4.33
N HIS A 194 -1.43 -18.73 -4.12
CA HIS A 194 -2.46 -19.70 -3.69
C HIS A 194 -2.51 -19.90 -2.16
N ALA A 195 -1.42 -19.55 -1.48
CA ALA A 195 -1.27 -19.77 -0.04
C ALA A 195 -1.59 -18.52 0.78
N ILE A 196 -1.44 -17.33 0.20
CA ILE A 196 -1.73 -16.05 0.87
C ILE A 196 -3.12 -15.60 0.43
N PRO A 197 -4.14 -15.59 1.32
CA PRO A 197 -5.52 -15.25 0.95
C PRO A 197 -5.65 -13.85 0.33
N GLU A 198 -4.79 -12.92 0.71
CA GLU A 198 -4.73 -11.56 0.22
C GLU A 198 -4.21 -11.50 -1.22
N VAL A 199 -3.40 -12.47 -1.62
CA VAL A 199 -2.92 -12.67 -2.99
C VAL A 199 -3.98 -13.40 -3.85
N ARG A 200 -5.22 -13.62 -3.35
CA ARG A 200 -6.39 -13.90 -4.23
C ARG A 200 -6.64 -12.80 -5.27
N ILE A 201 -6.05 -11.68 -5.09
CA ILE A 201 -5.76 -10.64 -6.07
C ILE A 201 -5.22 -11.23 -7.39
N TYR A 202 -4.52 -12.35 -7.34
CA TYR A 202 -4.01 -13.09 -8.49
C TYR A 202 -5.04 -13.84 -9.34
N ARG A 203 -6.28 -13.99 -8.93
CA ARG A 203 -7.31 -14.35 -9.89
C ARG A 203 -7.47 -13.30 -10.98
N ASP A 204 -7.28 -12.04 -10.59
CA ASP A 204 -7.28 -10.94 -11.54
C ASP A 204 -6.03 -10.89 -12.42
N PHE A 205 -4.90 -11.49 -11.98
CA PHE A 205 -3.71 -11.65 -12.83
C PHE A 205 -3.86 -12.78 -13.84
N GLN A 206 -4.55 -13.85 -13.49
CA GLN A 206 -4.90 -14.87 -14.48
C GLN A 206 -5.91 -14.31 -15.49
N GLU A 207 -6.85 -13.48 -15.03
CA GLU A 207 -7.73 -12.70 -15.90
C GLU A 207 -6.98 -11.60 -16.66
N MET A 208 -5.84 -11.11 -16.14
CA MET A 208 -4.95 -10.20 -16.86
C MET A 208 -3.98 -10.93 -17.80
N ALA A 209 -3.61 -12.20 -17.52
CA ALA A 209 -2.93 -13.04 -18.51
C ALA A 209 -3.82 -13.32 -19.73
N ASP A 210 -5.15 -13.30 -19.51
CA ASP A 210 -6.17 -13.29 -20.59
C ASP A 210 -6.47 -11.86 -21.10
N HIS A 211 -5.84 -10.81 -20.51
CA HIS A 211 -5.98 -9.44 -21.00
C HIS A 211 -5.23 -9.29 -22.34
N PRO A 212 -5.78 -8.56 -23.32
CA PRO A 212 -5.15 -8.43 -24.65
C PRO A 212 -3.75 -7.77 -24.64
N TYR A 213 -3.29 -7.30 -23.49
CA TYR A 213 -2.00 -6.63 -23.33
C TYR A 213 -1.26 -7.03 -22.03
N PRO A 214 -1.02 -8.34 -21.75
CA PRO A 214 -0.35 -8.79 -20.53
C PRO A 214 1.10 -8.28 -20.42
N GLU A 215 1.75 -8.05 -21.58
CA GLU A 215 3.12 -7.53 -21.67
C GLU A 215 3.28 -6.06 -21.25
N ARG A 216 2.19 -5.36 -20.95
CA ARG A 216 2.20 -3.94 -20.54
C ARG A 216 2.22 -3.73 -19.02
N SER A 217 2.29 -4.79 -18.23
CA SER A 217 2.45 -4.72 -16.77
C SER A 217 3.91 -4.58 -16.40
N GLU A 218 4.57 -3.58 -16.97
CA GLU A 218 6.00 -3.30 -16.73
C GLU A 218 6.21 -1.83 -16.36
N VAL A 219 7.17 -1.61 -15.47
CA VAL A 219 7.70 -0.28 -15.13
C VAL A 219 9.21 -0.34 -15.28
N LEU A 220 9.77 0.50 -16.16
CA LEU A 220 11.21 0.57 -16.43
C LEU A 220 11.81 -0.81 -16.78
N GLY A 221 11.12 -1.60 -17.60
CA GLY A 221 11.55 -2.93 -18.03
C GLY A 221 11.51 -4.01 -16.94
N GLN A 222 10.86 -3.73 -15.81
CA GLN A 222 10.64 -4.71 -14.74
C GLN A 222 9.16 -5.10 -14.69
N PRO A 223 8.84 -6.40 -14.63
CA PRO A 223 7.46 -6.84 -14.46
C PRO A 223 6.92 -6.39 -13.10
N VAL A 224 5.72 -5.81 -13.11
CA VAL A 224 5.03 -5.35 -11.91
C VAL A 224 3.77 -6.16 -11.70
N LEU A 225 3.59 -6.65 -10.48
CA LEU A 225 2.35 -7.28 -10.09
C LEU A 225 1.30 -6.21 -9.81
N LEU A 226 0.13 -6.33 -10.44
CA LEU A 226 -0.98 -5.40 -10.21
C LEU A 226 -2.00 -6.04 -9.27
N ALA A 227 -2.25 -5.44 -8.12
CA ALA A 227 -3.23 -5.92 -7.17
C ALA A 227 -4.47 -5.02 -7.18
N ARG A 228 -5.65 -5.59 -7.47
CA ARG A 228 -6.91 -4.88 -7.24
C ARG A 228 -7.20 -4.84 -5.74
N GLY A 229 -7.48 -3.66 -5.21
CA GLY A 229 -7.93 -3.51 -3.84
C GLY A 229 -9.30 -4.14 -3.61
N ASP A 230 -9.65 -4.37 -2.33
CA ASP A 230 -10.95 -4.86 -1.91
C ASP A 230 -12.08 -4.16 -2.66
N THR A 231 -12.76 -4.90 -3.52
CA THR A 231 -14.10 -4.51 -3.94
C THR A 231 -15.02 -4.86 -2.78
N LYS A 232 -15.40 -3.87 -1.95
CA LYS A 232 -16.46 -4.08 -0.95
C LYS A 232 -17.62 -4.79 -1.64
N GLY A 233 -17.92 -6.02 -1.24
CA GLY A 233 -19.12 -6.75 -1.62
C GLY A 233 -19.11 -7.48 -2.95
N SER A 234 -17.96 -7.82 -3.55
CA SER A 234 -17.96 -8.86 -4.57
C SER A 234 -17.91 -10.22 -3.90
N PRO A 235 -19.02 -10.98 -3.84
CA PRO A 235 -18.93 -12.39 -3.51
C PRO A 235 -18.03 -13.01 -4.58
N LEU A 236 -16.99 -13.70 -4.15
CA LEU A 236 -16.19 -14.57 -5.00
C LEU A 236 -17.14 -15.58 -5.66
N GLY A 237 -17.55 -15.33 -6.88
CA GLY A 237 -18.45 -16.25 -7.56
C GLY A 237 -19.34 -15.66 -8.64
N ASN A 238 -19.24 -14.38 -8.95
CA ASN A 238 -20.06 -13.87 -10.03
C ASN A 238 -19.32 -13.91 -11.36
N SER A 239 -19.43 -15.09 -11.92
CA SER A 239 -19.16 -15.52 -13.28
C SER A 239 -19.41 -14.44 -14.34
N ARG A 240 -18.72 -14.60 -15.48
CA ARG A 240 -18.98 -14.00 -16.80
C ARG A 240 -20.47 -13.69 -17.07
N ALA A 241 -21.40 -14.53 -16.54
CA ALA A 241 -22.84 -14.35 -16.62
C ALA A 241 -23.38 -13.09 -15.92
N GLN A 242 -22.85 -12.69 -14.76
CA GLN A 242 -23.33 -11.47 -14.07
C GLN A 242 -22.74 -10.20 -14.69
N TRP A 243 -21.54 -10.26 -15.24
CA TRP A 243 -20.97 -9.14 -15.99
C TRP A 243 -21.78 -8.90 -17.28
N ILE A 244 -22.12 -9.97 -18.00
CA ILE A 244 -23.03 -9.92 -19.16
C ILE A 244 -24.42 -9.41 -18.75
N ALA A 245 -24.98 -9.88 -17.64
CA ALA A 245 -26.27 -9.40 -17.12
C ALA A 245 -26.26 -7.91 -16.77
N ARG A 246 -25.17 -7.37 -16.23
CA ARG A 246 -25.01 -5.93 -15.97
C ARG A 246 -24.88 -5.11 -17.23
N LEU A 247 -24.15 -5.60 -18.24
CA LEU A 247 -24.03 -4.94 -19.54
C LEU A 247 -25.38 -4.93 -20.28
N THR A 248 -26.13 -6.03 -20.27
CA THR A 248 -27.44 -6.10 -20.89
C THR A 248 -28.48 -5.23 -20.17
N ALA A 249 -28.45 -5.17 -18.83
CA ALA A 249 -29.27 -4.26 -18.04
C ALA A 249 -28.94 -2.78 -18.29
N ARG A 250 -27.69 -2.44 -18.50
CA ARG A 250 -27.25 -1.07 -18.84
C ARG A 250 -27.67 -0.70 -20.27
N ALA A 251 -27.50 -1.61 -21.23
CA ALA A 251 -27.93 -1.41 -22.62
C ALA A 251 -29.47 -1.24 -22.73
N SER A 252 -30.24 -2.02 -21.98
CA SER A 252 -31.69 -1.90 -21.95
C SER A 252 -32.19 -0.60 -21.27
N ARG A 253 -31.48 -0.06 -20.29
CA ARG A 253 -31.78 1.28 -19.73
C ARG A 253 -31.51 2.40 -20.71
N LEU A 254 -30.40 2.32 -21.44
CA LEU A 254 -30.05 3.29 -22.49
C LEU A 254 -31.05 3.26 -23.64
N ARG A 255 -31.50 2.07 -24.08
CA ARG A 255 -32.56 1.93 -25.11
C ARG A 255 -33.89 2.53 -24.65
N ARG A 256 -34.31 2.30 -23.40
CA ARG A 256 -35.54 2.90 -22.85
C ARG A 256 -35.42 4.42 -22.70
N ALA A 257 -34.23 4.94 -22.36
CA ALA A 257 -34.00 6.38 -22.31
C ALA A 257 -34.08 7.02 -23.71
N ALA A 258 -33.45 6.40 -24.71
CA ALA A 258 -33.53 6.85 -26.11
C ALA A 258 -34.94 6.82 -26.66
N GLN A 259 -35.74 5.76 -26.38
CA GLN A 259 -37.17 5.70 -26.79
C GLN A 259 -38.02 6.81 -26.17
N ARG A 260 -37.77 7.16 -24.88
CA ARG A 260 -38.51 8.27 -24.23
C ARG A 260 -38.14 9.63 -24.82
N ILE A 261 -36.94 9.81 -25.30
CA ILE A 261 -36.52 11.05 -25.97
C ILE A 261 -37.19 11.12 -27.35
N TRP A 262 -37.26 10.01 -28.06
CA TRP A 262 -37.85 9.94 -29.40
C TRP A 262 -39.39 10.10 -29.39
N GLN A 263 -40.06 9.69 -28.29
CA GLN A 263 -41.51 9.86 -28.13
C GLN A 263 -41.93 11.28 -27.67
N ARG A 264 -40.97 12.14 -27.35
CA ARG A 264 -41.21 13.53 -26.94
C ARG A 264 -40.77 14.57 -27.99
N ALA A 265 -40.18 14.13 -29.08
CA ALA A 265 -39.90 14.92 -30.27
C ALA A 265 -40.94 14.67 -31.35
#